data_fcc8e4a616d2b51cd11d37d69e8e656a
#
_entry.id   fcc8e4a616d2b51cd11d37d69e8e656a
#
_cell.length_a   1.000
_cell.length_b   1.000
_cell.length_c   1.000
_cell.angle_alpha   90.00
_cell.angle_beta   90.00
_cell.angle_gamma   90.00
#
_symmetry.space_group_name_H-M   'P 1'
#
loop_
_entity.id
_entity.type
_entity.pdbx_description
1 polymer ?
#
loop_
_entity_poly.entity_id
_entity_poly.type
_entity_poly.pdbx_seq_one_letter_code
_entity_poly.pdbx_strand_id
1 'polypeptide(L)'
;TTVQTIGIFDELATRMRAAKITGLRYSPAPSVYQSQPFEDDIYLLHLRGARLVNVKLAARARLPELTLMQERARKYVRQAVPHIKVESEVSLPEFWERLTSYLRYRHEAIPVHTKAEMGDLLDRFPDAIKLLAIRDEDGSIVAGSLVFLTEQVIRLQYSFGATDPTAPKSAMLALDQAAIRKFGPGRSWIDFGTSMRPLDGLLDLRLHSQKERCGGRGMRVETWLWTGDDAS
;
A
#
# COMPACT_ATOMS: atom_id res chain seq x y z
N THR A 1 18.10 18.77 -6.41
CA THR A 1 19.53 18.66 -6.06
C THR A 1 19.69 18.67 -4.55
N THR A 2 20.76 18.06 -4.03
CA THR A 2 21.09 18.06 -2.58
C THR A 2 21.08 19.46 -1.97
N VAL A 3 21.60 20.48 -2.70
CA VAL A 3 21.60 21.88 -2.25
C VAL A 3 20.16 22.39 -2.04
N GLN A 4 19.24 22.07 -2.93
CA GLN A 4 17.82 22.45 -2.75
C GLN A 4 17.20 21.73 -1.56
N THR A 5 17.52 20.46 -1.36
CA THR A 5 17.00 19.69 -0.21
C THR A 5 17.52 20.26 1.11
N ILE A 6 18.79 20.69 1.18
CA ILE A 6 19.36 21.42 2.33
C ILE A 6 18.53 22.67 2.61
N GLY A 7 18.30 23.52 1.62
CA GLY A 7 17.53 24.75 1.77
C GLY A 7 16.08 24.51 2.25
N ILE A 8 15.44 23.41 1.79
CA ILE A 8 14.09 23.01 2.26
C ILE A 8 14.13 22.65 3.75
N PHE A 9 15.13 21.89 4.20
CA PHE A 9 15.26 21.52 5.61
C PHE A 9 15.61 22.70 6.51
N ASP A 10 16.42 23.67 6.01
CA ASP A 10 16.72 24.91 6.75
C ASP A 10 15.48 25.78 6.95
N GLU A 11 14.68 25.94 5.89
CA GLU A 11 13.42 26.67 5.96
C GLU A 11 12.41 25.95 6.87
N LEU A 12 12.35 24.62 6.78
CA LEU A 12 11.49 23.79 7.64
C LEU A 12 11.87 23.97 9.12
N ALA A 13 13.17 23.91 9.47
CA ALA A 13 13.65 24.17 10.83
C ALA A 13 13.25 25.56 11.32
N THR A 14 13.39 26.59 10.47
CA THR A 14 13.03 27.97 10.78
C THR A 14 11.52 28.09 11.06
N ARG A 15 10.68 27.49 10.23
CA ARG A 15 9.22 27.48 10.45
C ARG A 15 8.82 26.71 11.70
N MET A 16 9.45 25.58 11.98
CA MET A 16 9.20 24.80 13.20
C MET A 16 9.49 25.65 14.44
N ARG A 17 10.64 26.34 14.49
CA ARG A 17 10.98 27.24 15.60
C ARG A 17 9.98 28.38 15.75
N ALA A 18 9.62 29.05 14.65
CA ALA A 18 8.64 30.15 14.65
C ALA A 18 7.25 29.69 15.15
N ALA A 19 6.84 28.50 14.78
CA ALA A 19 5.56 27.90 15.18
C ALA A 19 5.61 27.14 16.52
N LYS A 20 6.77 27.15 17.20
CA LYS A 20 7.01 26.42 18.47
C LYS A 20 6.72 24.90 18.33
N ILE A 21 6.98 24.33 17.16
CA ILE A 21 6.88 22.89 16.90
C ILE A 21 8.15 22.23 17.43
N THR A 22 8.01 21.31 18.38
CA THR A 22 9.12 20.66 19.08
C THR A 22 9.62 19.40 18.40
N GLY A 23 8.92 18.91 17.37
CA GLY A 23 9.36 17.74 16.63
C GLY A 23 8.52 17.46 15.39
N LEU A 24 9.15 16.86 14.40
CA LEU A 24 8.55 16.42 13.15
C LEU A 24 8.72 14.91 13.00
N ARG A 25 7.61 14.22 12.79
CA ARG A 25 7.65 12.81 12.33
C ARG A 25 7.67 12.81 10.81
N TYR A 26 8.76 12.35 10.24
CA TYR A 26 8.99 12.29 8.81
C TYR A 26 9.04 10.83 8.33
N SER A 27 8.28 10.53 7.30
CA SER A 27 8.30 9.21 6.65
C SER A 27 8.71 9.41 5.20
N PRO A 28 9.96 9.06 4.83
CA PRO A 28 10.43 9.18 3.46
C PRO A 28 9.55 8.39 2.49
N ALA A 29 9.30 8.95 1.31
CA ALA A 29 8.64 8.21 0.25
C ALA A 29 9.53 7.04 -0.19
N PRO A 30 9.03 5.79 -0.15
CA PRO A 30 9.84 4.66 -0.59
C PRO A 30 10.32 4.82 -2.04
N SER A 31 11.55 4.39 -2.35
CA SER A 31 12.20 4.58 -3.65
C SER A 31 11.37 4.08 -4.86
N VAL A 32 10.52 3.08 -4.65
CA VAL A 32 9.63 2.56 -5.72
C VAL A 32 8.58 3.58 -6.20
N TYR A 33 8.30 4.64 -5.43
CA TYR A 33 7.38 5.72 -5.78
C TYR A 33 8.08 6.94 -6.39
N GLN A 34 9.41 6.93 -6.41
CA GLN A 34 10.22 8.01 -6.94
C GLN A 34 10.50 7.78 -8.43
N SER A 35 10.51 8.83 -9.24
CA SER A 35 10.89 8.75 -10.66
C SER A 35 12.37 8.41 -10.82
N GLN A 36 13.20 8.89 -9.90
CA GLN A 36 14.60 8.50 -9.73
C GLN A 36 14.85 8.27 -8.24
N PRO A 37 15.52 7.19 -7.83
CA PRO A 37 15.89 6.98 -6.43
C PRO A 37 16.77 8.13 -5.94
N PHE A 38 16.39 8.74 -4.81
CA PHE A 38 17.20 9.71 -4.09
C PHE A 38 16.99 9.53 -2.58
N GLU A 39 18.03 9.82 -1.79
CA GLU A 39 18.03 9.64 -0.35
C GLU A 39 18.62 10.86 0.38
N ASP A 40 18.62 12.03 -0.29
CA ASP A 40 19.15 13.29 0.28
C ASP A 40 18.41 13.67 1.57
N ASP A 41 17.12 13.42 1.65
CA ASP A 41 16.29 13.66 2.81
C ASP A 41 16.67 12.76 4.00
N ILE A 42 16.93 11.47 3.75
CA ILE A 42 17.38 10.52 4.78
C ILE A 42 18.76 10.89 5.28
N TYR A 43 19.67 11.25 4.36
CA TYR A 43 21.00 11.72 4.70
C TYR A 43 20.96 12.99 5.59
N LEU A 44 20.13 13.97 5.23
CA LEU A 44 19.99 15.21 5.99
C LEU A 44 19.32 14.98 7.36
N LEU A 45 18.33 14.09 7.44
CA LEU A 45 17.74 13.70 8.72
C LEU A 45 18.80 13.09 9.66
N HIS A 46 19.65 12.19 9.13
CA HIS A 46 20.73 11.60 9.90
C HIS A 46 21.73 12.68 10.34
N LEU A 47 22.19 13.53 9.42
CA LEU A 47 23.15 14.60 9.68
C LEU A 47 22.65 15.59 10.75
N ARG A 48 21.34 15.84 10.80
CA ARG A 48 20.67 16.74 11.76
C ARG A 48 20.19 16.04 13.02
N GLY A 49 20.73 14.86 13.34
CA GLY A 49 20.44 14.16 14.58
C GLY A 49 19.03 13.58 14.70
N ALA A 50 18.29 13.48 13.60
CA ALA A 50 17.00 12.81 13.63
C ALA A 50 17.16 11.33 14.01
N ARG A 51 16.19 10.81 14.76
CA ARG A 51 16.20 9.42 15.23
C ARG A 51 15.21 8.57 14.45
N LEU A 52 15.62 7.38 14.03
CA LEU A 52 14.73 6.38 13.49
C LEU A 52 13.84 5.84 14.61
N VAL A 53 12.55 6.13 14.56
CA VAL A 53 11.59 5.79 15.64
C VAL A 53 10.64 4.66 15.29
N ASN A 54 10.49 4.34 14.00
CA ASN A 54 9.67 3.22 13.59
C ASN A 54 10.17 2.65 12.26
N VAL A 55 10.12 1.32 12.13
CA VAL A 55 10.38 0.59 10.89
C VAL A 55 9.26 -0.40 10.66
N LYS A 56 8.63 -0.33 9.49
CA LYS A 56 7.67 -1.32 9.03
C LYS A 56 8.23 -2.07 7.84
N LEU A 57 7.69 -3.25 7.55
CA LEU A 57 8.05 -4.03 6.37
C LEU A 57 6.85 -4.08 5.42
N ALA A 58 7.03 -3.55 4.22
CA ALA A 58 6.07 -3.66 3.12
C ALA A 58 6.55 -4.71 2.12
N ALA A 59 5.62 -5.43 1.51
CA ALA A 59 5.96 -6.36 0.42
C ALA A 59 5.71 -5.69 -0.93
N ARG A 60 6.71 -5.68 -1.81
CA ARG A 60 6.66 -5.10 -3.15
C ARG A 60 7.25 -6.03 -4.18
N ALA A 61 6.74 -5.98 -5.41
CA ALA A 61 7.28 -6.74 -6.53
C ALA A 61 7.46 -5.85 -7.76
N ARG A 62 8.46 -6.16 -8.57
CA ARG A 62 8.70 -5.47 -9.85
C ARG A 62 7.79 -6.03 -10.93
N LEU A 63 7.26 -5.15 -11.76
CA LEU A 63 6.47 -5.49 -12.95
C LEU A 63 7.35 -5.34 -14.21
N PRO A 64 7.06 -6.11 -15.25
CA PRO A 64 6.07 -7.19 -15.38
C PRO A 64 6.55 -8.51 -14.76
N GLU A 65 7.76 -8.55 -14.24
CA GLU A 65 8.44 -9.77 -13.81
C GLU A 65 7.98 -10.23 -12.42
N LEU A 66 6.89 -10.99 -12.36
CA LEU A 66 6.55 -11.76 -11.16
C LEU A 66 7.34 -13.09 -11.12
N THR A 67 8.61 -13.05 -11.56
CA THR A 67 9.49 -14.24 -11.61
C THR A 67 9.71 -14.86 -10.24
N LEU A 68 9.61 -14.06 -9.18
CA LEU A 68 9.76 -14.50 -7.78
C LEU A 68 8.48 -15.12 -7.20
N MET A 69 7.38 -15.15 -7.97
CA MET A 69 6.14 -15.81 -7.54
C MET A 69 6.38 -17.31 -7.34
N GLN A 70 5.90 -17.85 -6.21
CA GLN A 70 6.04 -19.27 -5.90
C GLN A 70 5.25 -20.13 -6.91
N GLU A 71 5.75 -21.33 -7.20
CA GLU A 71 5.16 -22.24 -8.22
C GLU A 71 3.68 -22.55 -7.95
N ARG A 72 3.30 -22.71 -6.69
CA ARG A 72 1.89 -22.92 -6.33
C ARG A 72 1.00 -21.73 -6.75
N ALA A 73 1.45 -20.50 -6.53
CA ALA A 73 0.72 -19.30 -6.94
C ALA A 73 0.68 -19.19 -8.47
N ARG A 74 1.80 -19.46 -9.16
CA ARG A 74 1.86 -19.54 -10.63
C ARG A 74 0.86 -20.55 -11.21
N LYS A 75 0.75 -21.74 -10.58
CA LYS A 75 -0.24 -22.74 -10.98
C LYS A 75 -1.68 -22.20 -10.88
N TYR A 76 -2.04 -21.52 -9.78
CA TYR A 76 -3.36 -20.89 -9.64
C TYR A 76 -3.60 -19.79 -10.67
N VAL A 77 -2.61 -18.94 -10.95
CA VAL A 77 -2.71 -17.91 -12.00
C VAL A 77 -3.02 -18.53 -13.35
N ARG A 78 -2.41 -19.67 -13.69
CA ARG A 78 -2.64 -20.34 -14.98
C ARG A 78 -3.98 -21.09 -15.03
N GLN A 79 -4.40 -21.74 -13.95
CA GLN A 79 -5.49 -22.70 -13.96
C GLN A 79 -6.81 -22.17 -13.37
N ALA A 80 -6.78 -21.38 -12.32
CA ALA A 80 -7.99 -20.96 -11.61
C ALA A 80 -8.37 -19.50 -11.91
N VAL A 81 -7.41 -18.58 -11.94
CA VAL A 81 -7.66 -17.15 -12.13
C VAL A 81 -8.41 -16.82 -13.43
N PRO A 82 -8.13 -17.47 -14.60
CA PRO A 82 -8.86 -17.16 -15.84
C PRO A 82 -10.37 -17.39 -15.77
N HIS A 83 -10.84 -18.23 -14.84
CA HIS A 83 -12.26 -18.55 -14.65
C HIS A 83 -12.95 -17.63 -13.64
N ILE A 84 -12.23 -16.69 -13.01
CA ILE A 84 -12.79 -15.77 -12.03
C ILE A 84 -13.02 -14.42 -12.70
N LYS A 85 -14.28 -14.02 -12.79
CA LYS A 85 -14.65 -12.69 -13.29
C LYS A 85 -14.33 -11.63 -12.24
N VAL A 86 -13.53 -10.63 -12.61
CA VAL A 86 -13.22 -9.46 -11.80
C VAL A 86 -13.85 -8.23 -12.45
N GLU A 87 -14.68 -7.53 -11.70
CA GLU A 87 -15.35 -6.30 -12.11
C GLU A 87 -14.53 -5.08 -11.67
N SER A 88 -14.63 -3.99 -12.42
CA SER A 88 -13.94 -2.72 -12.14
C SER A 88 -14.88 -1.53 -12.05
N GLU A 89 -16.15 -1.73 -12.34
CA GLU A 89 -17.21 -0.75 -12.12
C GLU A 89 -17.97 -1.15 -10.86
N VAL A 90 -17.46 -0.68 -9.72
CA VAL A 90 -17.92 -1.09 -8.39
C VAL A 90 -18.36 0.15 -7.63
N SER A 91 -19.53 0.08 -7.03
CA SER A 91 -20.06 1.14 -6.15
C SER A 91 -19.22 1.26 -4.88
N LEU A 92 -18.72 2.47 -4.56
CA LEU A 92 -17.99 2.70 -3.32
C LEU A 92 -18.83 2.37 -2.06
N PRO A 93 -20.11 2.76 -1.94
CA PRO A 93 -20.91 2.41 -0.78
C PRO A 93 -20.96 0.90 -0.50
N GLU A 94 -21.23 0.09 -1.52
CA GLU A 94 -21.29 -1.37 -1.40
C GLU A 94 -19.92 -1.97 -1.06
N PHE A 95 -18.87 -1.56 -1.75
CA PHE A 95 -17.50 -1.99 -1.47
C PHE A 95 -17.10 -1.67 -0.03
N TRP A 96 -17.39 -0.44 0.43
CA TRP A 96 -16.99 0.03 1.76
C TRP A 96 -17.70 -0.70 2.90
N GLU A 97 -18.94 -1.04 2.71
CA GLU A 97 -19.71 -1.85 3.66
C GLU A 97 -19.09 -3.23 3.84
N ARG A 98 -18.78 -3.91 2.72
CA ARG A 98 -18.13 -5.24 2.73
C ARG A 98 -16.72 -5.17 3.33
N LEU A 99 -15.92 -4.18 2.95
CA LEU A 99 -14.59 -3.96 3.52
C LEU A 99 -14.65 -3.75 5.04
N THR A 100 -15.56 -2.88 5.50
CA THR A 100 -15.70 -2.57 6.94
C THR A 100 -16.14 -3.78 7.73
N SER A 101 -17.11 -4.53 7.23
CA SER A 101 -17.58 -5.77 7.84
C SER A 101 -16.47 -6.81 7.93
N TYR A 102 -15.71 -6.98 6.84
CA TYR A 102 -14.56 -7.91 6.80
C TYR A 102 -13.48 -7.52 7.82
N LEU A 103 -13.08 -6.24 7.87
CA LEU A 103 -12.05 -5.78 8.80
C LEU A 103 -12.47 -5.95 10.27
N ARG A 104 -13.72 -5.63 10.60
CA ARG A 104 -14.26 -5.83 11.97
C ARG A 104 -14.24 -7.30 12.36
N TYR A 105 -14.76 -8.15 11.50
CA TYR A 105 -14.89 -9.59 11.80
C TYR A 105 -13.54 -10.31 11.89
N ARG A 106 -12.60 -9.98 10.99
CA ARG A 106 -11.33 -10.74 10.86
C ARG A 106 -10.15 -10.13 11.59
N HIS A 107 -10.16 -8.83 11.78
CA HIS A 107 -8.99 -8.11 12.28
C HIS A 107 -9.29 -7.22 13.48
N GLU A 108 -10.54 -7.22 13.96
CA GLU A 108 -11.00 -6.30 15.02
C GLU A 108 -10.60 -4.85 14.73
N ALA A 109 -10.63 -4.47 13.45
CA ALA A 109 -10.14 -3.21 12.93
C ALA A 109 -11.20 -2.48 12.09
N ILE A 110 -10.96 -1.22 11.83
CA ILE A 110 -11.72 -0.38 10.89
C ILE A 110 -10.77 0.15 9.81
N PRO A 111 -11.28 0.54 8.63
CA PRO A 111 -10.46 1.25 7.65
C PRO A 111 -9.85 2.51 8.25
N VAL A 112 -8.62 2.85 7.83
CA VAL A 112 -7.93 4.08 8.27
C VAL A 112 -8.64 5.33 7.77
N HIS A 113 -9.21 5.27 6.57
CA HIS A 113 -10.04 6.32 5.99
C HIS A 113 -11.51 6.08 6.34
N THR A 114 -12.28 7.15 6.38
CA THR A 114 -13.75 7.08 6.38
C THR A 114 -14.28 6.87 4.95
N LYS A 115 -15.54 6.45 4.83
CA LYS A 115 -16.19 6.33 3.52
C LYS A 115 -16.31 7.70 2.82
N ALA A 116 -16.54 8.77 3.57
CA ALA A 116 -16.64 10.13 3.03
C ALA A 116 -15.29 10.60 2.46
N GLU A 117 -14.19 10.45 3.23
CA GLU A 117 -12.84 10.78 2.75
C GLU A 117 -12.47 10.00 1.48
N MET A 118 -12.84 8.71 1.42
CA MET A 118 -12.57 7.91 0.24
C MET A 118 -13.44 8.33 -0.96
N GLY A 119 -14.66 8.77 -0.72
CA GLY A 119 -15.53 9.38 -1.74
C GLY A 119 -14.90 10.64 -2.32
N ASP A 120 -14.50 11.57 -1.45
CA ASP A 120 -13.84 12.81 -1.86
C ASP A 120 -12.53 12.54 -2.64
N LEU A 121 -11.78 11.51 -2.25
CA LEU A 121 -10.57 11.12 -2.97
C LEU A 121 -10.87 10.54 -4.35
N LEU A 122 -11.90 9.69 -4.46
CA LEU A 122 -12.34 9.12 -5.74
C LEU A 122 -12.82 10.21 -6.70
N ASP A 123 -13.58 11.19 -6.20
CA ASP A 123 -14.09 12.30 -7.00
C ASP A 123 -12.96 13.21 -7.51
N ARG A 124 -11.95 13.45 -6.67
CA ARG A 124 -10.78 14.28 -7.03
C ARG A 124 -9.77 13.56 -7.92
N PHE A 125 -9.62 12.25 -7.75
CA PHE A 125 -8.60 11.44 -8.41
C PHE A 125 -9.18 10.18 -9.07
N PRO A 126 -10.19 10.32 -9.95
CA PRO A 126 -10.91 9.17 -10.51
C PRO A 126 -9.99 8.25 -11.33
N ASP A 127 -8.89 8.76 -11.90
CA ASP A 127 -7.93 7.97 -12.65
C ASP A 127 -6.87 7.29 -11.77
N ALA A 128 -6.63 7.81 -10.57
CA ALA A 128 -5.63 7.30 -9.65
C ALA A 128 -6.19 6.32 -8.60
N ILE A 129 -7.52 6.26 -8.43
CA ILE A 129 -8.15 5.35 -7.45
C ILE A 129 -9.16 4.47 -8.19
N LYS A 130 -9.02 3.16 -8.01
CA LYS A 130 -9.86 2.17 -8.69
C LYS A 130 -10.35 1.11 -7.71
N LEU A 131 -11.55 0.62 -7.96
CA LEU A 131 -12.16 -0.49 -7.23
C LEU A 131 -12.20 -1.72 -8.13
N LEU A 132 -11.89 -2.87 -7.56
CA LEU A 132 -12.04 -4.18 -8.19
C LEU A 132 -12.87 -5.07 -7.26
N ALA A 133 -13.78 -5.86 -7.81
CA ALA A 133 -14.58 -6.80 -7.02
C ALA A 133 -14.80 -8.13 -7.75
N ILE A 134 -15.08 -9.14 -6.95
CA ILE A 134 -15.58 -10.45 -7.38
C ILE A 134 -16.94 -10.62 -6.70
N ARG A 135 -17.95 -11.03 -7.48
CA ARG A 135 -19.30 -11.32 -6.99
C ARG A 135 -19.55 -12.82 -6.97
N ASP A 136 -20.43 -13.23 -6.07
CA ASP A 136 -21.04 -14.57 -6.09
C ASP A 136 -22.20 -14.64 -7.10
N GLU A 137 -22.89 -15.79 -7.12
CA GLU A 137 -24.01 -16.04 -8.00
C GLU A 137 -25.22 -15.16 -7.70
N ASP A 138 -25.35 -14.70 -6.45
CA ASP A 138 -26.42 -13.80 -5.99
C ASP A 138 -26.09 -12.32 -6.27
N GLY A 139 -24.94 -12.03 -6.86
CA GLY A 139 -24.49 -10.69 -7.19
C GLY A 139 -23.85 -9.92 -6.02
N SER A 140 -23.67 -10.54 -4.85
CA SER A 140 -23.03 -9.91 -3.69
C SER A 140 -21.51 -9.88 -3.84
N ILE A 141 -20.86 -8.78 -3.40
CA ILE A 141 -19.38 -8.71 -3.39
C ILE A 141 -18.84 -9.66 -2.32
N VAL A 142 -18.08 -10.65 -2.74
CA VAL A 142 -17.41 -11.62 -1.86
C VAL A 142 -15.91 -11.36 -1.71
N ALA A 143 -15.32 -10.64 -2.63
CA ALA A 143 -13.93 -10.20 -2.53
C ALA A 143 -13.74 -8.87 -3.26
N GLY A 144 -12.78 -8.04 -2.79
CA GLY A 144 -12.52 -6.77 -3.42
C GLY A 144 -11.15 -6.20 -3.11
N SER A 145 -10.70 -5.29 -3.97
CA SER A 145 -9.47 -4.54 -3.80
C SER A 145 -9.66 -3.08 -4.20
N LEU A 146 -9.25 -2.15 -3.33
CA LEU A 146 -9.11 -0.74 -3.63
C LEU A 146 -7.66 -0.47 -3.95
N VAL A 147 -7.42 0.12 -5.11
CA VAL A 147 -6.10 0.30 -5.70
C VAL A 147 -5.80 1.78 -5.87
N PHE A 148 -4.63 2.21 -5.41
CA PHE A 148 -4.07 3.52 -5.72
C PHE A 148 -3.03 3.36 -6.84
N LEU A 149 -3.10 4.25 -7.83
CA LEU A 149 -2.23 4.27 -8.99
C LEU A 149 -1.38 5.52 -8.97
N THR A 150 -0.07 5.34 -9.06
CA THR A 150 0.87 6.40 -9.39
C THR A 150 1.50 6.13 -10.75
N GLU A 151 2.40 7.00 -11.22
CA GLU A 151 3.14 6.76 -12.46
C GLU A 151 3.92 5.45 -12.43
N GLN A 152 4.50 5.10 -11.26
CA GLN A 152 5.40 3.97 -11.11
C GLN A 152 4.76 2.75 -10.45
N VAL A 153 3.70 2.91 -9.65
CA VAL A 153 3.26 1.89 -8.70
C VAL A 153 1.76 1.63 -8.80
N ILE A 154 1.40 0.35 -8.74
CA ILE A 154 0.07 -0.14 -8.36
C ILE A 154 0.11 -0.44 -6.87
N ARG A 155 -0.59 0.32 -6.03
CA ARG A 155 -0.69 0.04 -4.61
C ARG A 155 -2.04 -0.58 -4.26
N LEU A 156 -2.00 -1.76 -3.66
CA LEU A 156 -3.17 -2.41 -3.08
C LEU A 156 -3.42 -1.80 -1.69
N GLN A 157 -4.29 -0.79 -1.62
CA GLN A 157 -4.53 -0.05 -0.38
C GLN A 157 -5.41 -0.83 0.59
N TYR A 158 -6.48 -1.42 0.10
CA TYR A 158 -7.35 -2.32 0.84
C TYR A 158 -7.67 -3.55 0.01
N SER A 159 -7.71 -4.71 0.65
CA SER A 159 -8.13 -5.95 0.01
C SER A 159 -8.85 -6.84 1.01
N PHE A 160 -9.93 -7.49 0.59
CA PHE A 160 -10.72 -8.39 1.42
C PHE A 160 -11.28 -9.57 0.61
N GLY A 161 -11.78 -10.60 1.30
CA GLY A 161 -12.49 -11.74 0.71
C GLY A 161 -11.78 -13.10 0.86
N ALA A 162 -10.55 -13.13 1.37
CA ALA A 162 -9.81 -14.40 1.50
C ALA A 162 -10.47 -15.44 2.43
N THR A 163 -11.48 -15.04 3.20
CA THR A 163 -12.14 -15.90 4.20
C THR A 163 -13.65 -16.01 4.03
N ASP A 164 -14.20 -15.36 3.03
CA ASP A 164 -15.58 -15.56 2.66
C ASP A 164 -15.73 -16.98 2.09
N PRO A 165 -16.60 -17.85 2.64
CA PRO A 165 -16.75 -19.22 2.17
C PRO A 165 -17.29 -19.32 0.74
N THR A 166 -17.97 -18.29 0.26
CA THR A 166 -18.50 -18.21 -1.11
C THR A 166 -17.46 -17.66 -2.10
N ALA A 167 -16.42 -16.99 -1.60
CA ALA A 167 -15.36 -16.47 -2.44
C ALA A 167 -14.48 -17.60 -3.01
N PRO A 168 -14.08 -17.53 -4.29
CA PRO A 168 -13.14 -18.49 -4.86
C PRO A 168 -11.84 -18.52 -4.07
N LYS A 169 -11.26 -19.72 -3.84
CA LYS A 169 -9.98 -19.90 -3.10
C LYS A 169 -8.82 -19.04 -3.65
N SER A 170 -8.91 -18.65 -4.93
CA SER A 170 -7.92 -17.81 -5.62
C SER A 170 -8.37 -16.35 -5.78
N ALA A 171 -9.42 -15.90 -5.07
CA ALA A 171 -10.01 -14.57 -5.24
C ALA A 171 -8.98 -13.44 -5.11
N MET A 172 -8.16 -13.47 -4.06
CA MET A 172 -7.12 -12.45 -3.86
C MET A 172 -6.12 -12.42 -5.00
N LEU A 173 -5.69 -13.60 -5.46
CA LEU A 173 -4.75 -13.70 -6.57
C LEU A 173 -5.38 -13.24 -7.91
N ALA A 174 -6.69 -13.47 -8.09
CA ALA A 174 -7.43 -12.98 -9.25
C ALA A 174 -7.53 -11.45 -9.24
N LEU A 175 -7.79 -10.83 -8.08
CA LEU A 175 -7.78 -9.38 -7.92
C LEU A 175 -6.41 -8.77 -8.21
N ASP A 176 -5.33 -9.36 -7.66
CA ASP A 176 -3.96 -8.91 -7.91
C ASP A 176 -3.61 -8.99 -9.41
N GLN A 177 -3.94 -10.11 -10.06
CA GLN A 177 -3.70 -10.30 -11.49
C GLN A 177 -4.55 -9.38 -12.37
N ALA A 178 -5.79 -9.09 -11.98
CA ALA A 178 -6.64 -8.13 -12.67
C ALA A 178 -6.07 -6.71 -12.56
N ALA A 179 -5.60 -6.31 -11.38
CA ALA A 179 -4.94 -5.03 -11.17
C ALA A 179 -3.67 -4.91 -12.04
N ILE A 180 -2.82 -5.94 -12.06
CA ILE A 180 -1.60 -5.97 -12.87
C ILE A 180 -1.92 -5.89 -14.37
N ARG A 181 -2.87 -6.69 -14.86
CA ARG A 181 -3.22 -6.67 -16.29
C ARG A 181 -3.82 -5.34 -16.72
N LYS A 182 -4.72 -4.78 -15.90
CA LYS A 182 -5.45 -3.56 -16.27
C LYS A 182 -4.62 -2.30 -16.09
N PHE A 183 -3.84 -2.22 -15.03
CA PHE A 183 -3.15 -1.01 -14.61
C PHE A 183 -1.61 -1.10 -14.67
N GLY A 184 -1.06 -2.28 -14.96
CA GLY A 184 0.39 -2.52 -15.03
C GLY A 184 1.10 -1.87 -16.22
N PRO A 185 0.50 -1.79 -17.43
CA PRO A 185 1.18 -1.18 -18.56
C PRO A 185 1.71 0.23 -18.21
N GLY A 186 3.01 0.44 -18.45
CA GLY A 186 3.71 1.69 -18.12
C GLY A 186 4.15 1.83 -16.65
N ARG A 187 3.84 0.90 -15.76
CA ARG A 187 4.26 0.89 -14.35
C ARG A 187 5.34 -0.13 -14.07
N SER A 188 6.15 0.15 -13.06
CA SER A 188 7.31 -0.69 -12.73
C SER A 188 7.09 -1.56 -11.48
N TRP A 189 6.11 -1.23 -10.62
CA TRP A 189 5.97 -1.87 -9.31
C TRP A 189 4.53 -2.16 -8.92
N ILE A 190 4.34 -3.24 -8.16
CA ILE A 190 3.15 -3.47 -7.33
C ILE A 190 3.56 -3.45 -5.85
N ASP A 191 2.83 -2.68 -5.04
CA ASP A 191 2.98 -2.59 -3.58
C ASP A 191 1.79 -3.25 -2.89
N PHE A 192 2.04 -4.40 -2.26
CA PHE A 192 1.07 -5.15 -1.45
C PHE A 192 0.85 -4.54 -0.06
N GLY A 193 1.53 -3.45 0.25
CA GLY A 193 1.46 -2.78 1.54
C GLY A 193 2.23 -3.47 2.67
N THR A 194 2.16 -2.85 3.85
CA THR A 194 2.81 -3.37 5.07
C THR A 194 2.08 -4.59 5.62
N SER A 195 2.81 -5.40 6.41
CA SER A 195 2.29 -6.61 7.05
C SER A 195 2.51 -6.53 8.56
N MET A 196 2.09 -5.43 9.18
CA MET A 196 2.25 -5.21 10.62
C MET A 196 0.95 -5.55 11.35
N ARG A 197 1.07 -6.17 12.52
CA ARG A 197 -0.05 -6.42 13.41
C ARG A 197 -0.51 -5.11 14.05
N PRO A 198 -1.82 -4.80 14.10
CA PRO A 198 -2.31 -3.53 14.65
C PRO A 198 -2.00 -3.35 16.14
N LEU A 199 -2.05 -4.42 16.93
CA LEU A 199 -1.97 -4.36 18.39
C LEU A 199 -0.57 -4.07 18.92
N ASP A 200 0.47 -4.67 18.35
CA ASP A 200 1.84 -4.61 18.89
C ASP A 200 2.86 -4.05 17.87
N GLY A 201 2.43 -3.76 16.66
CA GLY A 201 3.31 -3.25 15.61
C GLY A 201 4.37 -4.23 15.12
N LEU A 202 4.29 -5.50 15.50
CA LEU A 202 5.21 -6.54 15.03
C LEU A 202 4.80 -7.06 13.64
N LEU A 203 5.73 -7.72 12.97
CA LEU A 203 5.49 -8.33 11.67
C LEU A 203 4.50 -9.49 11.77
N ASP A 204 3.41 -9.43 11.00
CA ASP A 204 2.54 -10.58 10.75
C ASP A 204 3.18 -11.47 9.67
N LEU A 205 3.89 -12.51 10.13
CA LEU A 205 4.58 -13.45 9.25
C LEU A 205 3.64 -14.19 8.31
N ARG A 206 2.40 -14.48 8.72
CA ARG A 206 1.41 -15.16 7.88
C ARG A 206 1.00 -14.27 6.71
N LEU A 207 0.64 -13.03 7.00
CA LEU A 207 0.28 -12.04 5.98
C LEU A 207 1.48 -11.72 5.07
N HIS A 208 2.67 -11.56 5.64
CA HIS A 208 3.87 -11.28 4.87
C HIS A 208 4.21 -12.43 3.91
N SER A 209 4.23 -13.67 4.40
CA SER A 209 4.47 -14.86 3.57
C SER A 209 3.42 -15.04 2.46
N GLN A 210 2.16 -14.62 2.69
CA GLN A 210 1.15 -14.61 1.63
C GLN A 210 1.56 -13.67 0.48
N LYS A 211 2.04 -12.47 0.79
CA LYS A 211 2.52 -11.49 -0.20
C LYS A 211 3.80 -11.96 -0.90
N GLU A 212 4.70 -12.62 -0.18
CA GLU A 212 5.90 -13.23 -0.78
C GLU A 212 5.55 -14.34 -1.77
N ARG A 213 4.53 -15.14 -1.50
CA ARG A 213 4.04 -16.14 -2.46
C ARG A 213 3.58 -15.52 -3.79
N CYS A 214 3.08 -14.29 -3.73
CA CYS A 214 2.69 -13.50 -4.91
C CYS A 214 3.88 -12.77 -5.58
N GLY A 215 5.11 -13.02 -5.13
CA GLY A 215 6.32 -12.42 -5.70
C GLY A 215 6.84 -11.21 -4.93
N GLY A 216 6.14 -10.75 -3.89
CA GLY A 216 6.58 -9.64 -3.06
C GLY A 216 7.90 -9.92 -2.34
N ARG A 217 8.66 -8.88 -2.09
CA ARG A 217 9.85 -8.90 -1.24
C ARG A 217 9.77 -7.76 -0.24
N GLY A 218 10.31 -8.03 0.95
CA GLY A 218 10.31 -7.07 2.05
C GLY A 218 11.13 -5.82 1.72
N MET A 219 10.50 -4.66 1.83
CA MET A 219 11.17 -3.35 1.73
C MET A 219 10.79 -2.52 2.95
N ARG A 220 11.78 -1.84 3.53
CA ARG A 220 11.58 -1.00 4.72
C ARG A 220 10.67 0.19 4.41
N VAL A 221 9.87 0.57 5.41
CA VAL A 221 9.13 1.84 5.48
C VAL A 221 9.50 2.46 6.82
N GLU A 222 10.20 3.55 6.79
CA GLU A 222 10.82 4.19 7.95
C GLU A 222 10.00 5.39 8.42
N THR A 223 10.10 5.68 9.71
CA THR A 223 9.63 6.93 10.29
C THR A 223 10.73 7.49 11.19
N TRP A 224 11.13 8.71 10.91
CA TRP A 224 12.14 9.46 11.63
C TRP A 224 11.48 10.52 12.51
N LEU A 225 12.08 10.80 13.65
CA LEU A 225 11.72 11.93 14.51
C LEU A 225 12.89 12.94 14.49
N TRP A 226 12.61 14.11 14.00
CA TRP A 226 13.55 15.24 14.00
C TRP A 226 13.01 16.36 14.90
N THR A 227 13.85 16.89 15.79
CA THR A 227 13.47 17.93 16.74
C THR A 227 13.78 19.36 16.25
N GLY A 228 14.34 19.48 15.06
CA GLY A 228 14.67 20.79 14.47
C GLY A 228 15.99 21.39 14.97
N ASP A 229 16.66 20.70 15.89
CA ASP A 229 17.99 21.07 16.36
C ASP A 229 19.03 20.35 15.51
N ASP A 230 20.10 21.04 15.17
CA ASP A 230 21.26 20.41 14.54
C ASP A 230 21.98 19.56 15.59
N ALA A 231 22.47 18.39 15.20
CA ALA A 231 23.34 17.61 16.06
C ALA A 231 24.59 18.47 16.36
N SER A 232 24.78 18.80 17.63
CA SER A 232 25.97 19.52 18.14
C SER A 232 27.22 18.66 18.04
#